data_b30e88fc5ca1209f5f1a8f89e23e1209
#
_entry.id   b30e88fc5ca1209f5f1a8f89e23e1209
#
_cell.length_a   1.000
_cell.length_b   1.000
_cell.length_c   1.000
_cell.angle_alpha   90.00
_cell.angle_beta   90.00
_cell.angle_gamma   90.00
#
_symmetry.space_group_name_H-M   'P 1'
#
loop_
_entity.id
_entity.type
_entity.pdbx_description
1 polymer ?
#
loop_
_entity_poly.entity_id
_entity_poly.type
_entity_poly.pdbx_seq_one_letter_code
_entity_poly.pdbx_strand_id
1 'polypeptide(L)'
;MKKRNVVINCLGLLILTVMLTGAFAACASTRTQSSPGEYIDDSVITTKVKSLLAGDDFLKSFQIGVESHNGIVQLSGFVDSQKAIDKAAQITKSVEGVKSIRNDLIVKK
;
A
#
# COMPACT_ATOMS: atom_id res chain seq x y z
N MET A 1 49.17 8.90 22.00
CA MET A 1 48.26 7.76 22.03
C MET A 1 46.80 8.16 22.10
N LYS A 2 46.45 9.15 22.93
CA LYS A 2 45.05 9.63 23.01
C LYS A 2 44.49 10.24 21.72
N LYS A 3 45.34 10.88 20.91
CA LYS A 3 44.94 11.46 19.61
C LYS A 3 44.58 10.41 18.58
N ARG A 4 45.19 9.24 18.60
CA ARG A 4 44.87 8.14 17.68
C ARG A 4 43.48 7.58 17.93
N ASN A 5 43.09 7.40 19.18
CA ASN A 5 41.79 6.87 19.56
C ASN A 5 40.62 7.81 19.14
N VAL A 6 40.85 9.13 19.30
CA VAL A 6 39.86 10.11 18.89
C VAL A 6 39.63 10.10 17.38
N VAL A 7 40.71 9.98 16.62
CA VAL A 7 40.60 9.92 15.14
C VAL A 7 39.87 8.66 14.70
N ILE A 8 40.13 7.52 15.31
CA ILE A 8 39.49 6.24 15.00
C ILE A 8 37.98 6.33 15.33
N ASN A 9 37.61 6.93 16.45
CA ASN A 9 36.23 7.11 16.84
C ASN A 9 35.46 8.03 15.87
N CYS A 10 36.08 9.11 15.46
CA CYS A 10 35.48 10.03 14.48
C CYS A 10 35.29 9.35 13.13
N LEU A 11 36.23 8.54 12.70
CA LEU A 11 36.13 7.78 11.46
C LEU A 11 35.00 6.75 11.52
N GLY A 12 34.88 6.05 12.64
CA GLY A 12 33.79 5.09 12.86
C GLY A 12 32.43 5.74 12.82
N LEU A 13 32.29 6.88 13.47
CA LEU A 13 31.03 7.64 13.47
C LEU A 13 30.68 8.14 12.07
N LEU A 14 31.68 8.58 11.30
CA LEU A 14 31.47 9.05 9.94
C LEU A 14 31.00 7.93 9.03
N ILE A 15 31.58 6.76 9.13
CA ILE A 15 31.20 5.58 8.35
C ILE A 15 29.76 5.17 8.68
N LEU A 16 29.38 5.17 9.94
CA LEU A 16 28.05 4.82 10.39
C LEU A 16 27.00 5.79 9.83
N THR A 17 27.32 7.09 9.83
CA THR A 17 26.43 8.12 9.29
C THR A 17 26.23 7.95 7.77
N VAL A 18 27.28 7.64 7.05
CA VAL A 18 27.21 7.43 5.60
C VAL A 18 26.36 6.18 5.29
N MET A 19 26.49 5.13 6.05
CA MET A 19 25.68 3.90 5.87
C MET A 19 24.18 4.16 6.07
N LEU A 20 23.83 4.93 7.08
CA LEU A 20 22.43 5.30 7.37
C LEU A 20 21.83 6.14 6.22
N THR A 21 22.60 7.10 5.71
CA THR A 21 22.18 7.94 4.60
C THR A 21 22.00 7.11 3.32
N GLY A 22 22.88 6.15 3.08
CA GLY A 22 22.79 5.25 1.94
C GLY A 22 21.54 4.38 1.96
N ALA A 23 21.15 3.89 3.12
CA ALA A 23 19.95 3.09 3.26
C ALA A 23 18.68 3.89 2.93
N PHE A 24 18.61 5.14 3.36
CA PHE A 24 17.50 6.03 3.01
C PHE A 24 17.45 6.33 1.52
N ALA A 25 18.59 6.58 0.91
CA ALA A 25 18.67 6.84 -0.52
C ALA A 25 18.21 5.63 -1.34
N ALA A 26 18.57 4.41 -0.90
CA ALA A 26 18.15 3.19 -1.57
C ALA A 26 16.61 3.01 -1.52
N CYS A 27 15.98 3.28 -0.39
CA CYS A 27 14.52 3.24 -0.27
C CYS A 27 13.85 4.29 -1.15
N ALA A 28 14.39 5.50 -1.20
CA ALA A 28 13.87 6.57 -2.04
C ALA A 28 14.03 6.23 -3.53
N SER A 29 15.15 5.64 -3.92
CA SER A 29 15.38 5.20 -5.29
C SER A 29 14.42 4.13 -5.74
N THR A 30 14.09 3.17 -4.86
CA THR A 30 13.13 2.12 -5.15
C THR A 30 11.74 2.70 -5.38
N ARG A 31 11.34 3.69 -4.60
CA ARG A 31 10.06 4.38 -4.80
C ARG A 31 10.00 5.12 -6.13
N THR A 32 11.10 5.76 -6.52
CA THR A 32 11.16 6.54 -7.76
C THR A 32 11.15 5.63 -8.99
N GLN A 33 11.74 4.45 -8.91
CA GLN A 33 11.80 3.50 -10.00
C GLN A 33 10.48 2.80 -10.28
N SER A 34 9.59 2.73 -9.31
CA SER A 34 8.29 2.07 -9.47
C SER A 34 7.23 2.98 -10.09
N SER A 35 7.63 4.12 -10.62
CA SER A 35 6.66 5.15 -10.91
C SER A 35 6.63 5.75 -12.31
N PRO A 36 6.70 5.10 -13.40
CA PRO A 36 6.00 5.68 -14.53
C PRO A 36 4.52 5.42 -14.31
N GLY A 37 3.67 6.43 -14.28
CA GLY A 37 2.26 6.34 -13.96
C GLY A 37 1.42 5.37 -14.78
N GLU A 38 2.04 4.42 -15.43
CA GLU A 38 1.40 3.42 -16.27
C GLU A 38 1.26 2.06 -15.58
N TYR A 39 2.06 1.78 -14.55
CA TYR A 39 2.00 0.50 -13.86
C TYR A 39 1.97 0.73 -12.35
N ILE A 40 0.88 0.32 -11.75
CA ILE A 40 0.74 0.30 -10.30
C ILE A 40 0.69 -1.14 -9.84
N ASP A 41 1.57 -1.50 -8.92
CA ASP A 41 1.67 -2.85 -8.38
C ASP A 41 0.35 -3.27 -7.75
N ASP A 42 -0.07 -4.51 -7.99
CA ASP A 42 -1.29 -5.07 -7.42
C ASP A 42 -1.30 -5.02 -5.89
N SER A 43 -0.15 -5.16 -5.25
CA SER A 43 -0.05 -5.05 -3.79
C SER A 43 -0.38 -3.65 -3.30
N VAL A 44 0.00 -2.62 -4.03
CA VAL A 44 -0.33 -1.22 -3.72
C VAL A 44 -1.83 -1.00 -3.89
N ILE A 45 -2.40 -1.49 -4.98
CA ILE A 45 -3.84 -1.40 -5.24
C ILE A 45 -4.62 -2.06 -4.11
N THR A 46 -4.27 -3.29 -3.76
CA THR A 46 -4.92 -4.04 -2.68
C THR A 46 -4.88 -3.29 -1.35
N THR A 47 -3.70 -2.79 -0.99
CA THR A 47 -3.52 -2.05 0.26
C THR A 47 -4.38 -0.79 0.28
N LYS A 48 -4.40 -0.05 -0.81
CA LYS A 48 -5.17 1.19 -0.91
C LYS A 48 -6.67 0.94 -0.86
N VAL A 49 -7.15 -0.06 -1.58
CA VAL A 49 -8.56 -0.45 -1.55
C VAL A 49 -8.98 -0.88 -0.14
N LYS A 50 -8.19 -1.74 0.50
CA LYS A 50 -8.46 -2.18 1.87
C LYS A 50 -8.53 -1.01 2.85
N SER A 51 -7.60 -0.07 2.74
CA SER A 51 -7.58 1.12 3.61
C SER A 51 -8.82 1.97 3.43
N LEU A 52 -9.24 2.20 2.20
CA LEU A 52 -10.42 3.01 1.91
C LEU A 52 -11.71 2.33 2.37
N LEU A 53 -11.83 1.02 2.17
CA LEU A 53 -13.00 0.28 2.63
C LEU A 53 -13.08 0.24 4.16
N ALA A 54 -11.94 0.03 4.83
CA ALA A 54 -11.89 0.02 6.29
C ALA A 54 -12.12 1.39 6.91
N GLY A 55 -11.81 2.45 6.17
CA GLY A 55 -12.03 3.82 6.63
C GLY A 55 -13.40 4.38 6.32
N ASP A 56 -14.20 3.69 5.54
CA ASP A 56 -15.56 4.14 5.21
C ASP A 56 -16.52 3.81 6.34
N ASP A 57 -17.27 4.80 6.82
CA ASP A 57 -18.17 4.64 7.95
C ASP A 57 -19.27 3.59 7.73
N PHE A 58 -19.68 3.44 6.49
CA PHE A 58 -20.73 2.49 6.13
C PHE A 58 -20.19 1.07 5.96
N LEU A 59 -18.95 0.92 5.49
CA LEU A 59 -18.36 -0.37 5.14
C LEU A 59 -17.42 -0.94 6.20
N LYS A 60 -16.96 -0.13 7.14
CA LYS A 60 -15.92 -0.53 8.10
C LYS A 60 -16.30 -1.72 8.99
N SER A 61 -17.59 -1.95 9.18
CA SER A 61 -18.06 -3.07 10.01
C SER A 61 -18.08 -4.41 9.28
N PHE A 62 -17.90 -4.39 7.97
CA PHE A 62 -17.91 -5.60 7.16
C PHE A 62 -16.49 -6.08 6.88
N GLN A 63 -16.30 -7.38 6.86
CA GLN A 63 -15.03 -7.98 6.45
C GLN A 63 -15.07 -8.21 4.93
N ILE A 64 -14.45 -7.30 4.20
CA ILE A 64 -14.40 -7.38 2.75
C ILE A 64 -13.00 -7.82 2.34
N GLY A 65 -12.94 -8.97 1.66
CA GLY A 65 -11.71 -9.46 1.08
C GLY A 65 -11.38 -8.73 -0.22
N VAL A 66 -10.12 -8.39 -0.40
CA VAL A 66 -9.66 -7.67 -1.60
C VAL A 66 -8.47 -8.41 -2.17
N GLU A 67 -8.55 -8.75 -3.44
CA GLU A 67 -7.43 -9.33 -4.18
C GLU A 67 -7.29 -8.59 -5.51
N SER A 68 -6.06 -8.36 -5.92
CA SER A 68 -5.77 -7.64 -7.15
C SER A 68 -4.85 -8.45 -8.04
N HIS A 69 -5.16 -8.50 -9.33
CA HIS A 69 -4.33 -9.17 -10.32
C HIS A 69 -4.40 -8.40 -11.64
N ASN A 70 -3.27 -7.89 -12.09
CA ASN A 70 -3.16 -7.12 -13.33
C ASN A 70 -4.17 -5.97 -13.42
N GLY A 71 -4.41 -5.29 -12.30
CA GLY A 71 -5.35 -4.17 -12.21
C GLY A 71 -6.81 -4.59 -12.07
N ILE A 72 -7.10 -5.87 -12.08
CA ILE A 72 -8.43 -6.41 -11.82
C ILE A 72 -8.56 -6.66 -10.32
N VAL A 73 -9.52 -6.01 -9.68
CA VAL A 73 -9.74 -6.12 -8.24
C VAL A 73 -10.96 -6.97 -7.98
N GLN A 74 -10.78 -8.02 -7.18
CA GLN A 74 -11.86 -8.89 -6.74
C GLN A 74 -12.24 -8.52 -5.31
N LEU A 75 -13.51 -8.24 -5.10
CA LEU A 75 -14.10 -8.03 -3.79
C LEU A 75 -14.91 -9.25 -3.39
N SER A 76 -14.75 -9.71 -2.15
CA SER A 76 -15.47 -10.88 -1.65
C SER A 76 -15.86 -10.66 -0.20
N GLY A 77 -16.90 -11.35 0.24
CA GLY A 77 -17.39 -11.28 1.61
C GLY A 77 -18.89 -11.07 1.68
N PHE A 78 -19.36 -10.81 2.88
CA PHE A 78 -20.79 -10.64 3.17
C PHE A 78 -21.05 -9.22 3.65
N VAL A 79 -22.06 -8.61 3.09
CA VAL A 79 -22.53 -7.27 3.47
C VAL A 79 -24.04 -7.33 3.74
N ASP A 80 -24.61 -6.26 4.24
CA ASP A 80 -26.02 -6.26 4.66
C ASP A 80 -26.98 -5.75 3.59
N SER A 81 -26.48 -5.16 2.52
CA SER A 81 -27.35 -4.52 1.52
C SER A 81 -26.69 -4.40 0.18
N GLN A 82 -27.49 -4.22 -0.85
CA GLN A 82 -27.03 -3.91 -2.21
C GLN A 82 -26.28 -2.57 -2.24
N LYS A 83 -26.72 -1.63 -1.41
CA LYS A 83 -26.06 -0.34 -1.28
C LYS A 83 -24.60 -0.48 -0.85
N ALA A 84 -24.33 -1.42 0.05
CA ALA A 84 -22.96 -1.70 0.49
C ALA A 84 -22.12 -2.26 -0.66
N ILE A 85 -22.69 -3.14 -1.47
CA ILE A 85 -22.01 -3.69 -2.66
C ILE A 85 -21.65 -2.56 -3.62
N ASP A 86 -22.60 -1.69 -3.92
CA ASP A 86 -22.42 -0.60 -4.86
C ASP A 86 -21.37 0.41 -4.34
N LYS A 87 -21.41 0.71 -3.07
CA LYS A 87 -20.46 1.64 -2.46
C LYS A 87 -19.03 1.08 -2.46
N ALA A 88 -18.89 -0.20 -2.16
CA ALA A 88 -17.58 -0.86 -2.20
C ALA A 88 -16.99 -0.82 -3.61
N ALA A 89 -17.80 -1.08 -4.62
CA ALA A 89 -17.38 -1.00 -6.01
C ALA A 89 -16.98 0.43 -6.40
N GLN A 90 -17.75 1.41 -5.98
CA GLN A 90 -17.49 2.82 -6.27
C GLN A 90 -16.17 3.27 -5.65
N ILE A 91 -15.91 2.92 -4.41
CA ILE A 91 -14.65 3.24 -3.71
C ILE A 91 -13.48 2.57 -4.42
N THR A 92 -13.63 1.29 -4.77
CA THR A 92 -12.58 0.54 -5.45
C THR A 92 -12.24 1.15 -6.81
N LYS A 93 -13.24 1.59 -7.54
CA LYS A 93 -13.07 2.25 -8.83
C LYS A 93 -12.27 3.54 -8.75
N SER A 94 -12.33 4.23 -7.62
CA SER A 94 -11.63 5.49 -7.42
C SER A 94 -10.13 5.32 -7.22
N VAL A 95 -9.66 4.09 -6.98
CA VAL A 95 -8.24 3.81 -6.74
C VAL A 95 -7.50 3.78 -8.07
N GLU A 96 -6.41 4.54 -8.14
CA GLU A 96 -5.56 4.59 -9.32
C GLU A 96 -4.95 3.21 -9.60
N GLY A 97 -4.98 2.81 -10.85
CA GLY A 97 -4.47 1.51 -11.29
C GLY A 97 -5.53 0.44 -11.44
N VAL A 98 -6.73 0.66 -10.93
CA VAL A 98 -7.84 -0.29 -11.07
C VAL A 98 -8.39 -0.22 -12.49
N LYS A 99 -8.30 -1.32 -13.21
CA LYS A 99 -8.81 -1.44 -14.59
C LYS A 99 -10.24 -1.95 -14.61
N SER A 100 -10.55 -2.93 -13.76
CA SER A 100 -11.89 -3.48 -13.65
C SER A 100 -12.11 -4.07 -12.26
N ILE A 101 -13.35 -4.31 -11.93
CA ILE A 101 -13.73 -4.84 -10.62
C ILE A 101 -14.59 -6.09 -10.82
N ARG A 102 -14.19 -7.15 -10.12
CA ARG A 102 -15.01 -8.34 -9.98
C ARG A 102 -15.66 -8.30 -8.60
N ASN A 103 -16.95 -8.02 -8.59
CA ASN A 103 -17.68 -7.83 -7.33
C ASN A 103 -18.42 -9.11 -6.95
N ASP A 104 -17.83 -9.87 -6.04
CA ASP A 104 -18.38 -11.12 -5.53
C ASP A 104 -18.91 -10.95 -4.09
N LEU A 105 -19.28 -9.74 -3.72
CA LEU A 105 -19.91 -9.48 -2.43
C LEU A 105 -21.34 -10.04 -2.41
N ILE A 106 -21.71 -10.63 -1.29
CA ILE A 106 -23.00 -11.29 -1.10
C ILE A 106 -23.76 -10.55 -0.01
N VAL A 107 -25.02 -10.26 -0.29
CA VAL A 107 -25.92 -9.68 0.71
C VAL A 107 -26.40 -10.79 1.65
N LYS A 108 -26.11 -10.61 2.93
CA LYS A 108 -26.57 -11.54 3.98
C LYS A 108 -27.39 -10.76 4.99
N LYS A 109 -28.65 -11.08 5.05
CA LYS A 109 -29.59 -10.45 5.98
C LYS A 109 -29.58 -11.14 7.34
#